data_b62941b4f1aa45a53e2c22e3a159717b
#
_entry.id   b62941b4f1aa45a53e2c22e3a159717b
#
_cell.length_a   1.000
_cell.length_b   1.000
_cell.length_c   1.000
_cell.angle_alpha   90.00
_cell.angle_beta   90.00
_cell.angle_gamma   90.00
#
_symmetry.space_group_name_H-M   'P 1'
#
loop_
_entity.id
_entity.type
_entity.pdbx_description
1 polymer ?
#
loop_
_entity_poly.entity_id
_entity_poly.type
_entity_poly.pdbx_seq_one_letter_code
_entity_poly.pdbx_strand_id
1 'polypeptide(L)'
;MTVTKQFLILVLIGTVFIGISIPTSLYLQAFILYNMLIFILIMIDYYRTPTKNVFEIERVGDKKLSLLEEEKIILKIYNRTNLLASIEVLQELPSSFECKEMIVEGSINPYSNKEFVLRVIPRKRGAFLLEDIYIRRRGILHLIKKDIRIHHTEEYKVYPSLKNLKKYHLMLRKDNLVKSGENLLKKRSDGRDFESLREYVKGDDVRKINWIKSARENKLIVNQYEPESDKHIYILLDTGRTMSYRVNQYSKLDLAINAALFLSDAACYNKDKSGLLVFNTKIDAFIKPAKGDFHRNLMLETLYHIEGTRMTSSYEEALFYLSKQEKKRSLICMFTDIDTLQEVDYIRKALEYIVKKHYVVIFLVKNEKLEEVKLTRVNSRKDAFVKGIAYKMEEERKSIIRALQQRGVNCIECDREDIIYKAINEYMKIKNREAI
;
A
#
# COMPACT_ATOMS: atom_id res chain seq x y z
N MET A 1 -19.14 29.10 -19.22
CA MET A 1 -18.84 29.31 -20.64
C MET A 1 -17.59 30.16 -20.77
N THR A 2 -16.62 29.75 -21.58
CA THR A 2 -15.36 30.46 -21.80
C THR A 2 -15.09 30.56 -23.31
N VAL A 3 -14.33 31.57 -23.72
CA VAL A 3 -13.93 31.74 -25.13
C VAL A 3 -12.66 30.95 -25.43
N THR A 4 -12.48 30.58 -26.67
CA THR A 4 -11.31 29.82 -27.14
C THR A 4 -10.20 30.75 -27.66
N LYS A 5 -9.00 30.19 -27.88
CA LYS A 5 -7.91 30.91 -28.56
C LYS A 5 -8.29 31.32 -29.99
N GLN A 6 -9.09 30.50 -30.68
CA GLN A 6 -9.56 30.79 -32.04
C GLN A 6 -10.47 32.01 -32.08
N PHE A 7 -11.32 32.20 -31.05
CA PHE A 7 -12.11 33.41 -30.92
C PHE A 7 -11.19 34.63 -30.77
N LEU A 8 -10.15 34.58 -29.95
CA LEU A 8 -9.21 35.70 -29.79
C LEU A 8 -8.47 36.03 -31.08
N ILE A 9 -8.08 35.02 -31.86
CA ILE A 9 -7.48 35.22 -33.17
C ILE A 9 -8.48 35.91 -34.14
N LEU A 10 -9.73 35.47 -34.12
CA LEU A 10 -10.79 36.08 -34.95
C LEU A 10 -11.02 37.56 -34.58
N VAL A 11 -11.06 37.90 -33.29
CA VAL A 11 -11.15 39.28 -32.82
C VAL A 11 -9.94 40.10 -33.28
N LEU A 12 -8.71 39.53 -33.20
CA LEU A 12 -7.49 40.20 -33.64
C LEU A 12 -7.49 40.49 -35.16
N ILE A 13 -7.94 39.52 -35.98
CA ILE A 13 -8.10 39.69 -37.42
C ILE A 13 -9.08 40.85 -37.70
N GLY A 14 -10.18 40.91 -36.95
CA GLY A 14 -11.15 41.99 -37.09
C GLY A 14 -10.64 43.36 -36.73
N THR A 15 -9.84 43.46 -35.66
CA THR A 15 -9.21 44.75 -35.30
C THR A 15 -8.25 45.24 -36.38
N VAL A 16 -7.50 44.36 -37.04
CA VAL A 16 -6.65 44.69 -38.18
C VAL A 16 -7.49 45.14 -39.37
N PHE A 17 -8.57 44.42 -39.70
CA PHE A 17 -9.47 44.79 -40.81
C PHE A 17 -10.11 46.16 -40.60
N ILE A 18 -10.58 46.42 -39.38
CA ILE A 18 -11.15 47.72 -39.03
C ILE A 18 -10.09 48.84 -39.14
N GLY A 19 -8.84 48.55 -38.67
CA GLY A 19 -7.73 49.48 -38.79
C GLY A 19 -7.41 49.89 -40.23
N ILE A 20 -7.48 48.94 -41.17
CA ILE A 20 -7.30 49.19 -42.61
C ILE A 20 -8.43 50.04 -43.19
N SER A 21 -9.66 49.97 -42.63
CA SER A 21 -10.81 50.74 -43.11
C SER A 21 -10.88 52.16 -42.59
N ILE A 22 -10.04 52.61 -41.68
CA ILE A 22 -10.00 53.93 -41.09
C ILE A 22 -9.89 55.06 -42.14
N PRO A 23 -9.03 54.92 -43.20
CA PRO A 23 -8.94 55.98 -44.24
C PRO A 23 -10.20 56.15 -45.08
N THR A 24 -11.08 55.14 -45.10
CA THR A 24 -12.34 55.16 -45.78
C THR A 24 -13.41 55.62 -44.79
N SER A 25 -14.26 56.51 -45.15
CA SER A 25 -15.38 57.01 -44.30
C SER A 25 -16.34 55.91 -43.82
N LEU A 26 -16.08 54.66 -44.15
CA LEU A 26 -16.91 53.50 -43.89
C LEU A 26 -16.49 52.71 -42.62
N TYR A 27 -15.50 53.16 -41.85
CA TYR A 27 -14.94 52.41 -40.68
C TYR A 27 -16.00 52.05 -39.62
N LEU A 28 -16.99 52.95 -39.38
CA LEU A 28 -18.06 52.70 -38.40
C LEU A 28 -19.01 51.60 -38.87
N GLN A 29 -19.33 51.57 -40.16
CA GLN A 29 -20.15 50.50 -40.74
C GLN A 29 -19.44 49.17 -40.73
N ALA A 30 -18.14 49.14 -41.06
CA ALA A 30 -17.30 47.96 -41.00
C ALA A 30 -17.19 47.39 -39.56
N PHE A 31 -17.05 48.29 -38.57
CA PHE A 31 -17.02 47.91 -37.15
C PHE A 31 -18.34 47.26 -36.70
N ILE A 32 -19.49 47.88 -37.00
CA ILE A 32 -20.80 47.32 -36.61
C ILE A 32 -21.05 45.98 -37.30
N LEU A 33 -20.79 45.90 -38.60
CA LEU A 33 -21.03 44.68 -39.37
C LEU A 33 -20.15 43.52 -38.92
N TYR A 34 -18.89 43.79 -38.62
CA TYR A 34 -17.97 42.77 -38.11
C TYR A 34 -18.38 42.27 -36.73
N ASN A 35 -18.69 43.14 -35.78
CA ASN A 35 -19.16 42.74 -34.47
C ASN A 35 -20.48 41.97 -34.51
N MET A 36 -21.40 42.38 -35.39
CA MET A 36 -22.66 41.67 -35.64
C MET A 36 -22.38 40.25 -36.20
N LEU A 37 -21.43 40.10 -37.10
CA LEU A 37 -21.01 38.81 -37.65
C LEU A 37 -20.44 37.90 -36.53
N ILE A 38 -19.53 38.42 -35.71
CA ILE A 38 -18.96 37.65 -34.56
C ILE A 38 -20.07 37.22 -33.61
N PHE A 39 -21.01 38.14 -33.30
CA PHE A 39 -22.10 37.82 -32.40
C PHE A 39 -22.99 36.70 -32.96
N ILE A 40 -23.31 36.75 -34.26
CA ILE A 40 -24.07 35.69 -34.94
C ILE A 40 -23.32 34.35 -34.89
N LEU A 41 -22.02 34.34 -35.17
CA LEU A 41 -21.21 33.13 -35.12
C LEU A 41 -21.18 32.53 -33.73
N ILE A 42 -21.04 33.35 -32.70
CA ILE A 42 -21.08 32.87 -31.30
C ILE A 42 -22.45 32.29 -30.97
N MET A 43 -23.54 32.96 -31.38
CA MET A 43 -24.89 32.47 -31.18
C MET A 43 -25.14 31.13 -31.87
N ILE A 44 -24.66 30.95 -33.10
CA ILE A 44 -24.74 29.70 -33.84
C ILE A 44 -23.96 28.61 -33.09
N ASP A 45 -22.71 28.90 -32.68
CA ASP A 45 -21.88 27.95 -31.96
C ASP A 45 -22.49 27.56 -30.60
N TYR A 46 -23.11 28.56 -29.92
CA TYR A 46 -23.79 28.33 -28.66
C TYR A 46 -25.03 27.44 -28.80
N TYR A 47 -25.94 27.75 -29.73
CA TYR A 47 -27.17 26.96 -29.87
C TYR A 47 -26.94 25.59 -30.46
N ARG A 48 -25.97 25.42 -31.34
CA ARG A 48 -25.64 24.13 -31.96
C ARG A 48 -24.78 23.22 -31.09
N THR A 49 -24.27 23.70 -29.93
CA THR A 49 -23.50 22.90 -29.01
C THR A 49 -24.36 22.45 -27.83
N PRO A 50 -24.98 21.26 -27.86
CA PRO A 50 -25.84 20.80 -26.79
C PRO A 50 -25.00 20.43 -25.54
N THR A 51 -25.60 20.60 -24.33
CA THR A 51 -24.97 20.32 -23.04
C THR A 51 -25.78 19.36 -22.19
N LYS A 52 -27.10 19.23 -22.43
CA LYS A 52 -27.96 18.36 -21.63
C LYS A 52 -28.00 16.96 -22.23
N ASN A 53 -27.82 15.93 -21.37
CA ASN A 53 -27.89 14.50 -21.75
C ASN A 53 -27.01 14.10 -22.95
N VAL A 54 -25.88 14.79 -23.12
CA VAL A 54 -24.95 14.56 -24.25
C VAL A 54 -24.03 13.39 -24.01
N PHE A 55 -23.57 13.26 -22.78
CA PHE A 55 -22.59 12.26 -22.40
C PHE A 55 -23.16 11.34 -21.34
N GLU A 56 -22.88 10.08 -21.49
CA GLU A 56 -23.02 9.05 -20.47
C GLU A 56 -21.64 8.59 -20.08
N ILE A 57 -21.39 8.47 -18.76
CA ILE A 57 -20.07 8.13 -18.23
C ILE A 57 -20.18 6.88 -17.39
N GLU A 58 -19.25 5.99 -17.59
CA GLU A 58 -19.02 4.79 -16.78
C GLU A 58 -17.56 4.76 -16.34
N ARG A 59 -17.31 4.55 -15.05
CA ARG A 59 -15.97 4.24 -14.54
C ARG A 59 -15.72 2.75 -14.65
N VAL A 60 -14.72 2.38 -15.42
CA VAL A 60 -14.37 0.97 -15.71
C VAL A 60 -13.08 0.63 -15.00
N GLY A 61 -13.03 -0.53 -14.35
CA GLY A 61 -11.83 -1.04 -13.71
C GLY A 61 -12.04 -1.48 -12.27
N ASP A 62 -10.95 -1.85 -11.63
CA ASP A 62 -10.97 -2.28 -10.23
C ASP A 62 -11.10 -1.06 -9.31
N LYS A 63 -12.04 -1.12 -8.37
CA LYS A 63 -12.24 -0.11 -7.32
C LYS A 63 -11.25 -0.25 -6.17
N LYS A 64 -10.34 -1.22 -6.26
CA LYS A 64 -9.26 -1.47 -5.30
C LYS A 64 -7.96 -0.92 -5.86
N LEU A 65 -7.44 0.09 -5.21
CA LEU A 65 -6.20 0.75 -5.58
C LEU A 65 -5.09 0.39 -4.58
N SER A 66 -3.84 0.43 -5.02
CA SER A 66 -2.66 0.19 -4.18
C SER A 66 -2.04 1.50 -3.70
N LEU A 67 -1.66 1.55 -2.42
CA LEU A 67 -1.01 2.71 -1.83
C LEU A 67 0.33 3.00 -2.51
N LEU A 68 0.58 4.28 -2.87
CA LEU A 68 1.82 4.78 -3.47
C LEU A 68 2.24 4.12 -4.79
N GLU A 69 1.31 3.44 -5.46
CA GLU A 69 1.51 2.90 -6.80
C GLU A 69 0.74 3.70 -7.84
N GLU A 70 1.26 3.73 -9.06
CA GLU A 70 0.55 4.34 -10.17
C GLU A 70 -0.59 3.42 -10.61
N GLU A 71 -1.81 3.89 -10.40
CA GLU A 71 -3.05 3.18 -10.75
C GLU A 71 -3.80 3.92 -11.84
N LYS A 72 -4.64 3.20 -12.57
CA LYS A 72 -5.41 3.74 -13.69
C LYS A 72 -6.90 3.79 -13.35
N ILE A 73 -7.50 4.96 -13.46
CA ILE A 73 -8.94 5.13 -13.44
C ILE A 73 -9.37 5.36 -14.88
N ILE A 74 -10.19 4.48 -15.41
CA ILE A 74 -10.65 4.53 -16.79
C ILE A 74 -12.07 5.09 -16.82
N LEU A 75 -12.25 6.22 -17.50
CA LEU A 75 -13.52 6.85 -17.75
C LEU A 75 -13.97 6.51 -19.16
N LYS A 76 -14.99 5.70 -19.31
CA LYS A 76 -15.62 5.39 -20.60
C LYS A 76 -16.75 6.37 -20.83
N ILE A 77 -16.61 7.24 -21.83
CA ILE A 77 -17.55 8.30 -22.12
C ILE A 77 -18.23 8.02 -23.45
N TYR A 78 -19.57 7.96 -23.43
CA TYR A 78 -20.42 7.77 -24.59
C TYR A 78 -20.93 9.12 -25.08
N ASN A 79 -20.76 9.42 -26.36
CA ASN A 79 -21.35 10.58 -27.02
C ASN A 79 -22.72 10.20 -27.61
N ARG A 80 -23.79 10.68 -27.00
CA ARG A 80 -25.18 10.44 -27.46
C ARG A 80 -25.63 11.36 -28.58
N THR A 81 -24.75 12.19 -29.11
CA THR A 81 -25.09 13.16 -30.14
C THR A 81 -24.60 12.71 -31.53
N ASN A 82 -25.22 13.28 -32.57
CA ASN A 82 -24.83 13.09 -33.97
C ASN A 82 -23.64 13.99 -34.38
N LEU A 83 -22.98 14.65 -33.42
CA LEU A 83 -21.91 15.61 -33.67
C LEU A 83 -20.61 15.10 -33.05
N LEU A 84 -19.50 15.36 -33.73
CA LEU A 84 -18.16 15.12 -33.13
C LEU A 84 -18.03 16.00 -31.88
N ALA A 85 -17.62 15.39 -30.78
CA ALA A 85 -17.40 16.07 -29.51
C ALA A 85 -15.91 16.14 -29.17
N SER A 86 -15.30 17.31 -29.29
CA SER A 86 -13.98 17.60 -28.74
C SER A 86 -14.13 18.01 -27.28
N ILE A 87 -13.57 17.21 -26.36
CA ILE A 87 -13.77 17.39 -24.94
C ILE A 87 -12.45 17.40 -24.16
N GLU A 88 -12.47 18.13 -23.07
CA GLU A 88 -11.47 18.10 -22.00
C GLU A 88 -12.17 17.50 -20.76
N VAL A 89 -11.61 16.44 -20.19
CA VAL A 89 -12.20 15.73 -19.05
C VAL A 89 -11.37 16.00 -17.81
N LEU A 90 -12.01 16.45 -16.73
CA LEU A 90 -11.44 16.64 -15.41
C LEU A 90 -12.21 15.79 -14.41
N GLN A 91 -11.52 14.92 -13.70
CA GLN A 91 -12.07 14.19 -12.56
C GLN A 91 -11.69 14.89 -11.28
N GLU A 92 -12.66 15.20 -10.43
CA GLU A 92 -12.39 15.65 -9.08
C GLU A 92 -11.83 14.50 -8.24
N LEU A 93 -10.62 14.70 -7.73
CA LEU A 93 -9.88 13.72 -6.95
C LEU A 93 -9.71 14.20 -5.51
N PRO A 94 -9.77 13.30 -4.52
CA PRO A 94 -9.44 13.64 -3.14
C PRO A 94 -8.02 14.20 -3.02
N SER A 95 -7.77 15.08 -2.06
CA SER A 95 -6.47 15.72 -1.83
C SER A 95 -5.33 14.74 -1.53
N SER A 96 -5.68 13.51 -1.16
CA SER A 96 -4.74 12.41 -0.93
C SER A 96 -4.32 11.66 -2.19
N PHE A 97 -4.82 12.05 -3.37
CA PHE A 97 -4.46 11.47 -4.65
C PHE A 97 -3.59 12.46 -5.43
N GLU A 98 -2.43 12.02 -5.87
CA GLU A 98 -1.65 12.74 -6.87
C GLU A 98 -2.06 12.28 -8.26
N CYS A 99 -2.23 13.24 -9.17
CA CYS A 99 -2.49 12.99 -10.57
C CYS A 99 -1.47 13.75 -11.42
N LYS A 100 -0.81 13.07 -12.35
CA LYS A 100 0.17 13.71 -13.25
C LYS A 100 -0.51 14.60 -14.27
N GLU A 101 -1.67 14.16 -14.77
CA GLU A 101 -2.44 14.84 -15.79
C GLU A 101 -3.89 14.97 -15.29
N MET A 102 -4.21 16.14 -14.72
CA MET A 102 -5.56 16.39 -14.20
C MET A 102 -6.60 16.51 -15.33
N ILE A 103 -6.19 16.95 -16.51
CA ILE A 103 -7.08 17.18 -17.66
C ILE A 103 -6.64 16.27 -18.78
N VAL A 104 -7.54 15.42 -19.24
CA VAL A 104 -7.33 14.54 -20.39
C VAL A 104 -8.18 15.05 -21.56
N GLU A 105 -7.53 15.34 -22.70
CA GLU A 105 -8.20 15.83 -23.89
C GLU A 105 -8.45 14.71 -24.91
N GLY A 106 -9.55 14.84 -25.65
CA GLY A 106 -9.84 13.92 -26.73
C GLY A 106 -11.09 14.28 -27.53
N SER A 107 -11.28 13.58 -28.65
CA SER A 107 -12.48 13.68 -29.46
C SER A 107 -13.24 12.36 -29.46
N ILE A 108 -14.56 12.42 -29.42
CA ILE A 108 -15.47 11.27 -29.46
C ILE A 108 -16.36 11.41 -30.69
N ASN A 109 -16.36 10.40 -31.56
CA ASN A 109 -17.20 10.36 -32.74
C ASN A 109 -18.70 10.35 -32.38
N PRO A 110 -19.57 10.73 -33.31
CA PRO A 110 -21.00 10.62 -33.11
C PRO A 110 -21.42 9.19 -32.72
N TYR A 111 -22.32 9.07 -31.74
CA TYR A 111 -22.89 7.81 -31.27
C TYR A 111 -21.84 6.73 -30.91
N SER A 112 -20.64 7.16 -30.50
CA SER A 112 -19.55 6.25 -30.12
C SER A 112 -19.05 6.53 -28.70
N ASN A 113 -18.18 5.66 -28.22
CA ASN A 113 -17.52 5.83 -26.93
C ASN A 113 -16.01 5.97 -27.07
N LYS A 114 -15.38 6.52 -26.04
CA LYS A 114 -13.93 6.59 -25.92
C LYS A 114 -13.54 6.44 -24.46
N GLU A 115 -12.42 5.78 -24.23
CA GLU A 115 -11.82 5.62 -22.92
C GLU A 115 -10.79 6.71 -22.66
N PHE A 116 -10.92 7.37 -21.50
CA PHE A 116 -9.99 8.36 -20.99
C PHE A 116 -9.33 7.77 -19.75
N VAL A 117 -8.00 7.68 -19.75
CA VAL A 117 -7.23 7.06 -18.69
C VAL A 117 -6.60 8.13 -17.83
N LEU A 118 -7.00 8.18 -16.55
CA LEU A 118 -6.39 9.00 -15.51
C LEU A 118 -5.38 8.17 -14.74
N ARG A 119 -4.15 8.67 -14.64
CA ARG A 119 -3.09 8.03 -13.85
C ARG A 119 -3.00 8.72 -12.50
N VAL A 120 -3.34 7.97 -11.45
CA VAL A 120 -3.40 8.47 -10.08
C VAL A 120 -2.46 7.70 -9.16
N ILE A 121 -1.91 8.39 -8.15
CA ILE A 121 -1.09 7.79 -7.12
C ILE A 121 -1.72 8.12 -5.78
N PRO A 122 -2.41 7.17 -5.12
CA PRO A 122 -2.98 7.38 -3.80
C PRO A 122 -1.87 7.53 -2.75
N ARG A 123 -1.95 8.57 -1.90
CA ARG A 123 -0.97 8.90 -0.85
C ARG A 123 -1.41 8.49 0.56
N LYS A 124 -2.65 8.04 0.72
CA LYS A 124 -3.21 7.54 1.98
C LYS A 124 -4.06 6.30 1.72
N ARG A 125 -4.09 5.38 2.69
CA ARG A 125 -5.02 4.25 2.72
C ARG A 125 -6.40 4.73 3.15
N GLY A 126 -7.40 3.95 2.85
CA GLY A 126 -8.77 4.18 3.28
C GLY A 126 -9.77 4.16 2.14
N ALA A 127 -11.05 4.39 2.49
CA ALA A 127 -12.12 4.58 1.53
C ALA A 127 -12.16 6.04 1.08
N PHE A 128 -12.22 6.25 -0.21
CA PHE A 128 -12.31 7.57 -0.83
C PHE A 128 -13.46 7.61 -1.80
N LEU A 129 -14.25 8.66 -1.72
CA LEU A 129 -15.30 8.94 -2.70
C LEU A 129 -14.68 9.73 -3.85
N LEU A 130 -14.79 9.19 -5.05
CA LEU A 130 -14.55 9.95 -6.27
C LEU A 130 -15.87 10.58 -6.67
N GLU A 131 -15.90 11.91 -6.64
CA GLU A 131 -17.09 12.68 -6.85
C GLU A 131 -17.29 13.00 -8.34
N ASP A 132 -17.59 14.25 -8.63
CA ASP A 132 -18.04 14.71 -9.92
C ASP A 132 -16.99 14.67 -11.04
N ILE A 133 -17.50 14.56 -12.25
CA ILE A 133 -16.70 14.61 -13.46
C ILE A 133 -17.10 15.89 -14.22
N TYR A 134 -16.09 16.67 -14.54
CA TYR A 134 -16.28 17.90 -15.32
C TYR A 134 -15.83 17.67 -16.76
N ILE A 135 -16.74 17.90 -17.70
CA ILE A 135 -16.44 17.82 -19.13
C ILE A 135 -16.55 19.21 -19.71
N ARG A 136 -15.47 19.68 -20.30
CA ARG A 136 -15.44 20.91 -21.07
C ARG A 136 -15.51 20.56 -22.54
N ARG A 137 -16.66 20.83 -23.16
CA ARG A 137 -16.90 20.60 -24.59
C ARG A 137 -16.57 21.86 -25.39
N ARG A 138 -15.78 21.72 -26.44
CA ARG A 138 -15.53 22.77 -27.42
C ARG A 138 -16.75 22.88 -28.35
N GLY A 139 -17.12 24.10 -28.70
CA GLY A 139 -18.19 24.37 -29.69
C GLY A 139 -17.83 23.82 -31.07
N ILE A 140 -18.83 23.71 -31.95
CA ILE A 140 -18.67 23.17 -33.31
C ILE A 140 -17.75 24.06 -34.15
N LEU A 141 -17.91 25.39 -34.02
CA LEU A 141 -17.04 26.37 -34.66
C LEU A 141 -15.76 26.66 -33.88
N HIS A 142 -15.56 25.96 -32.74
CA HIS A 142 -14.44 26.16 -31.84
C HIS A 142 -14.27 27.57 -31.28
N LEU A 143 -15.35 28.38 -31.25
CA LEU A 143 -15.34 29.75 -30.72
C LEU A 143 -15.55 29.79 -29.20
N ILE A 144 -16.36 28.86 -28.68
CA ILE A 144 -16.73 28.76 -27.27
C ILE A 144 -16.40 27.43 -26.65
N LYS A 145 -16.31 27.39 -25.33
CA LYS A 145 -16.26 26.19 -24.52
C LYS A 145 -17.42 26.18 -23.55
N LYS A 146 -18.09 25.04 -23.39
CA LYS A 146 -19.16 24.83 -22.43
C LYS A 146 -18.77 23.79 -21.42
N ASP A 147 -18.98 24.08 -20.14
CA ASP A 147 -18.68 23.18 -19.03
C ASP A 147 -19.94 22.38 -18.66
N ILE A 148 -19.79 21.10 -18.49
CA ILE A 148 -20.83 20.14 -18.12
C ILE A 148 -20.34 19.43 -16.86
N ARG A 149 -21.15 19.45 -15.81
CA ARG A 149 -20.90 18.72 -14.58
C ARG A 149 -21.78 17.48 -14.57
N ILE A 150 -21.18 16.33 -14.33
CA ILE A 150 -21.89 15.05 -14.27
C ILE A 150 -21.66 14.47 -12.88
N HIS A 151 -22.75 14.36 -12.12
CA HIS A 151 -22.73 13.74 -10.80
C HIS A 151 -22.59 12.23 -10.95
N HIS A 152 -21.46 11.69 -10.49
CA HIS A 152 -21.18 10.27 -10.52
C HIS A 152 -20.24 9.89 -9.37
N THR A 153 -20.83 9.58 -8.21
CA THR A 153 -20.09 9.28 -7.00
C THR A 153 -19.85 7.78 -6.89
N GLU A 154 -18.60 7.38 -6.71
CA GLU A 154 -18.19 5.99 -6.48
C GLU A 154 -17.14 5.90 -5.41
N GLU A 155 -17.23 4.82 -4.60
CA GLU A 155 -16.25 4.52 -3.56
C GLU A 155 -15.08 3.71 -4.12
N TYR A 156 -13.86 4.22 -3.90
CA TYR A 156 -12.60 3.55 -4.19
C TYR A 156 -11.86 3.25 -2.89
N LYS A 157 -11.35 2.04 -2.76
CA LYS A 157 -10.62 1.58 -1.58
C LYS A 157 -9.13 1.48 -1.88
N VAL A 158 -8.32 2.20 -1.11
CA VAL A 158 -6.86 2.17 -1.23
C VAL A 158 -6.28 1.22 -0.20
N TYR A 159 -5.79 0.10 -0.67
CA TYR A 159 -5.17 -0.95 0.14
C TYR A 159 -3.65 -0.76 0.26
N PRO A 160 -2.99 -1.40 1.23
CA PRO A 160 -1.54 -1.57 1.22
C PRO A 160 -1.07 -2.19 -0.10
N SER A 161 0.20 -2.00 -0.48
CA SER A 161 0.71 -2.45 -1.78
C SER A 161 0.54 -3.96 -1.98
N LEU A 162 -0.45 -4.35 -2.80
CA LEU A 162 -0.77 -5.76 -3.09
C LEU A 162 0.06 -6.33 -4.26
N LYS A 163 0.63 -5.47 -5.11
CA LYS A 163 1.39 -5.92 -6.30
C LYS A 163 2.65 -6.68 -5.91
N ASN A 164 3.27 -6.29 -4.82
CA ASN A 164 4.45 -6.97 -4.30
C ASN A 164 4.13 -8.37 -3.74
N LEU A 165 2.90 -8.65 -3.29
CA LEU A 165 2.50 -9.98 -2.82
C LEU A 165 2.79 -11.08 -3.85
N LYS A 166 2.40 -10.89 -5.11
CA LYS A 166 2.66 -11.86 -6.19
C LYS A 166 4.15 -12.09 -6.41
N LYS A 167 4.97 -11.04 -6.35
CA LYS A 167 6.42 -11.11 -6.49
C LYS A 167 7.05 -11.91 -5.35
N TYR A 168 6.62 -11.71 -4.11
CA TYR A 168 7.10 -12.44 -2.93
C TYR A 168 6.65 -13.91 -2.95
N HIS A 169 5.43 -14.22 -3.35
CA HIS A 169 5.01 -15.61 -3.57
C HIS A 169 5.89 -16.35 -4.58
N LEU A 170 6.29 -15.67 -5.65
CA LEU A 170 7.22 -16.25 -6.64
C LEU A 170 8.63 -16.43 -6.06
N MET A 171 9.11 -15.51 -5.22
CA MET A 171 10.39 -15.64 -4.52
C MET A 171 10.36 -16.79 -3.51
N LEU A 172 9.34 -16.89 -2.67
CA LEU A 172 9.17 -18.01 -1.73
C LEU A 172 9.13 -19.36 -2.46
N ARG A 173 8.49 -19.43 -3.63
CA ARG A 173 8.51 -20.65 -4.47
C ARG A 173 9.91 -20.93 -5.04
N LYS A 174 10.63 -19.90 -5.51
CA LYS A 174 12.00 -20.05 -6.03
C LYS A 174 12.98 -20.49 -4.96
N ASP A 175 12.92 -19.88 -3.77
CA ASP A 175 13.79 -20.28 -2.63
C ASP A 175 13.54 -21.72 -2.19
N ASN A 176 12.28 -22.18 -2.23
CA ASN A 176 11.96 -23.58 -1.99
C ASN A 176 12.44 -24.51 -3.11
N LEU A 177 12.48 -24.06 -4.38
CA LEU A 177 13.02 -24.82 -5.52
C LEU A 177 14.56 -24.84 -5.50
N VAL A 178 15.22 -23.73 -5.16
CA VAL A 178 16.68 -23.66 -5.00
C VAL A 178 17.13 -24.51 -3.82
N LYS A 179 16.39 -24.47 -2.72
CA LYS A 179 16.62 -25.35 -1.57
C LYS A 179 16.37 -26.83 -1.84
N SER A 180 15.56 -27.14 -2.85
CA SER A 180 15.38 -28.54 -3.31
C SER A 180 16.52 -29.03 -4.20
N GLY A 181 17.30 -28.13 -4.81
CA GLY A 181 18.46 -28.45 -5.67
C GLY A 181 19.80 -28.48 -4.93
N GLU A 182 19.96 -27.73 -3.88
CA GLU A 182 21.10 -27.87 -2.96
C GLU A 182 20.72 -28.91 -1.89
N ASN A 183 21.56 -29.93 -1.73
CA ASN A 183 21.51 -30.92 -0.65
C ASN A 183 21.50 -30.21 0.71
N LEU A 184 20.39 -29.57 1.05
CA LEU A 184 20.08 -29.27 2.42
C LEU A 184 20.02 -30.64 3.10
N LEU A 185 21.04 -30.94 3.91
CA LEU A 185 20.85 -31.79 5.04
C LEU A 185 19.49 -31.40 5.63
N LYS A 186 18.42 -32.15 5.25
CA LYS A 186 17.11 -32.07 5.86
C LYS A 186 17.43 -32.26 7.35
N LYS A 187 17.52 -31.15 8.08
CA LYS A 187 17.66 -31.20 9.52
C LYS A 187 16.39 -31.91 9.96
N ARG A 188 16.58 -33.15 10.41
CA ARG A 188 15.52 -34.08 10.81
C ARG A 188 14.57 -33.31 11.71
N SER A 189 13.39 -32.98 11.22
CA SER A 189 12.34 -32.49 12.08
C SER A 189 11.86 -33.67 12.92
N ASP A 190 11.78 -33.46 14.21
CA ASP A 190 11.12 -34.41 15.13
C ASP A 190 9.59 -34.21 15.12
N GLY A 191 9.05 -33.78 13.96
CA GLY A 191 7.59 -33.64 13.75
C GLY A 191 6.86 -34.91 14.14
N ARG A 192 5.64 -34.76 14.67
CA ARG A 192 4.79 -35.87 15.10
C ARG A 192 3.83 -36.36 14.04
N ASP A 193 3.63 -35.57 12.99
CA ASP A 193 2.69 -35.90 11.90
C ASP A 193 3.38 -36.82 10.89
N PHE A 194 2.86 -38.03 10.72
CA PHE A 194 3.37 -39.04 9.80
C PHE A 194 3.18 -38.56 8.35
N GLU A 195 4.27 -38.44 7.59
CA GLU A 195 4.26 -38.04 6.17
C GLU A 195 4.28 -39.27 5.25
N SER A 196 5.29 -40.10 5.38
CA SER A 196 5.54 -41.22 4.47
C SER A 196 6.50 -42.23 5.06
N LEU A 197 6.64 -43.36 4.36
CA LEU A 197 7.63 -44.39 4.64
C LEU A 197 8.72 -44.32 3.57
N ARG A 198 9.98 -44.39 3.95
CA ARG A 198 11.10 -44.53 3.02
C ARG A 198 12.11 -45.58 3.50
N GLU A 199 12.95 -46.02 2.59
CA GLU A 199 14.04 -46.90 2.96
C GLU A 199 15.06 -46.17 3.84
N TYR A 200 15.62 -46.88 4.82
CA TYR A 200 16.67 -46.39 5.72
C TYR A 200 17.95 -46.11 4.94
N VAL A 201 18.52 -44.95 5.18
CA VAL A 201 19.82 -44.55 4.65
C VAL A 201 20.80 -44.41 5.82
N LYS A 202 22.03 -44.85 5.62
CA LYS A 202 23.08 -44.76 6.65
C LYS A 202 23.22 -43.34 7.18
N GLY A 203 22.94 -43.18 8.48
CA GLY A 203 22.89 -41.86 9.13
C GLY A 203 21.48 -41.44 9.58
N ASP A 204 20.43 -42.20 9.28
CA ASP A 204 19.08 -41.95 9.80
C ASP A 204 18.96 -42.35 11.27
N ASP A 205 18.02 -41.71 11.98
CA ASP A 205 17.77 -41.99 13.40
C ASP A 205 17.08 -43.32 13.55
N VAL A 206 17.76 -44.23 14.23
CA VAL A 206 17.32 -45.62 14.49
C VAL A 206 15.97 -45.66 15.23
N ARG A 207 15.64 -44.61 16.00
CA ARG A 207 14.37 -44.50 16.74
C ARG A 207 13.16 -44.34 15.82
N LYS A 208 13.37 -43.89 14.58
CA LYS A 208 12.34 -43.68 13.58
C LYS A 208 12.10 -44.89 12.69
N ILE A 209 12.81 -46.01 12.93
CA ILE A 209 12.59 -47.24 12.16
C ILE A 209 11.23 -47.83 12.50
N ASN A 210 10.44 -48.09 11.46
CA ASN A 210 9.19 -48.83 11.57
C ASN A 210 9.46 -50.32 11.52
N TRP A 211 9.69 -50.95 12.67
CA TRP A 211 10.05 -52.36 12.79
C TRP A 211 8.99 -53.29 12.18
N ILE A 212 7.69 -52.94 12.31
CA ILE A 212 6.58 -53.76 11.78
C ILE A 212 6.63 -53.81 10.25
N LYS A 213 6.80 -52.65 9.61
CA LYS A 213 6.88 -52.52 8.17
C LYS A 213 8.19 -53.12 7.63
N SER A 214 9.28 -52.87 8.32
CA SER A 214 10.61 -53.42 7.98
C SER A 214 10.62 -54.96 7.97
N ALA A 215 9.95 -55.57 8.93
CA ALA A 215 9.82 -57.03 9.00
C ALA A 215 8.95 -57.60 7.86
N ARG A 216 7.97 -56.88 7.39
CA ARG A 216 7.10 -57.33 6.28
C ARG A 216 7.77 -57.21 4.91
N GLU A 217 8.59 -56.17 4.73
CA GLU A 217 9.20 -55.87 3.41
C GLU A 217 10.68 -56.37 3.33
N ASN A 218 11.23 -57.01 4.36
CA ASN A 218 12.62 -57.43 4.47
C ASN A 218 13.64 -56.32 4.18
N LYS A 219 13.29 -55.07 4.48
CA LYS A 219 14.10 -53.88 4.30
C LYS A 219 13.90 -52.94 5.47
N LEU A 220 14.96 -52.23 5.89
CA LEU A 220 14.82 -51.22 6.93
C LEU A 220 14.05 -50.02 6.41
N ILE A 221 12.89 -49.75 7.01
CA ILE A 221 11.98 -48.64 6.64
C ILE A 221 11.90 -47.64 7.78
N VAL A 222 12.02 -46.35 7.45
CA VAL A 222 11.96 -45.24 8.40
C VAL A 222 10.68 -44.45 8.19
N ASN A 223 10.01 -44.14 9.30
CA ASN A 223 8.92 -43.16 9.28
C ASN A 223 9.50 -41.76 9.00
N GLN A 224 9.01 -41.13 7.97
CA GLN A 224 9.27 -39.72 7.68
C GLN A 224 8.13 -38.91 8.26
N TYR A 225 8.45 -37.88 9.05
CA TYR A 225 7.47 -37.02 9.68
C TYR A 225 7.53 -35.62 9.05
N GLU A 226 6.37 -35.01 8.79
CA GLU A 226 6.28 -33.58 8.44
C GLU A 226 6.57 -32.73 9.68
N PRO A 227 7.20 -31.55 9.50
CA PRO A 227 7.28 -30.58 10.60
C PRO A 227 5.85 -30.25 11.05
N GLU A 228 5.64 -30.14 12.36
CA GLU A 228 4.35 -29.75 12.90
C GLU A 228 3.84 -28.49 12.21
N SER A 229 2.68 -28.58 11.58
CA SER A 229 1.91 -27.47 11.06
C SER A 229 0.98 -26.93 12.17
N ASP A 230 0.29 -25.83 11.92
CA ASP A 230 -0.63 -25.20 12.88
C ASP A 230 0.03 -24.42 14.03
N LYS A 231 1.28 -23.96 13.84
CA LYS A 231 1.90 -23.02 14.79
C LYS A 231 1.13 -21.70 14.82
N HIS A 232 1.02 -21.13 16.00
CA HIS A 232 0.36 -19.82 16.17
C HIS A 232 1.38 -18.68 16.03
N ILE A 233 1.08 -17.74 15.14
CA ILE A 233 1.90 -16.56 14.89
C ILE A 233 1.03 -15.35 15.14
N TYR A 234 1.35 -14.58 16.16
CA TYR A 234 0.68 -13.33 16.46
C TYR A 234 1.46 -12.15 15.91
N ILE A 235 0.78 -11.35 15.14
CA ILE A 235 1.27 -10.08 14.62
C ILE A 235 0.71 -8.99 15.52
N LEU A 236 1.60 -8.30 16.25
CA LEU A 236 1.24 -7.15 17.08
C LEU A 236 1.59 -5.88 16.32
N LEU A 237 0.61 -5.04 16.11
CA LEU A 237 0.76 -3.80 15.36
C LEU A 237 0.50 -2.61 16.27
N ASP A 238 1.53 -1.83 16.52
CA ASP A 238 1.46 -0.57 17.23
C ASP A 238 0.95 0.53 16.29
N THR A 239 -0.09 1.26 16.72
CA THR A 239 -0.67 2.38 15.98
C THR A 239 -0.44 3.74 16.66
N GLY A 240 0.44 3.78 17.64
CA GLY A 240 0.75 4.97 18.40
C GLY A 240 1.52 6.04 17.64
N ARG A 241 1.87 7.09 18.36
CA ARG A 241 2.48 8.31 17.82
C ARG A 241 3.76 8.04 17.00
N THR A 242 4.64 7.19 17.49
CA THR A 242 5.92 6.88 16.85
C THR A 242 5.75 6.20 15.49
N MET A 243 4.70 5.38 15.35
CA MET A 243 4.38 4.69 14.10
C MET A 243 3.73 5.61 13.05
N SER A 244 3.22 6.77 13.47
CA SER A 244 2.65 7.78 12.55
C SER A 244 3.71 8.61 11.83
N TYR A 245 4.98 8.57 12.26
CA TYR A 245 6.07 9.28 11.58
C TYR A 245 6.30 8.74 10.17
N ARG A 246 6.58 9.67 9.24
CA ARG A 246 6.84 9.33 7.84
C ARG A 246 8.31 9.06 7.58
N VAL A 247 8.55 7.94 6.91
CA VAL A 247 9.81 7.59 6.29
C VAL A 247 9.61 7.76 4.78
N ASN A 248 10.12 8.87 4.24
CA ASN A 248 9.82 9.32 2.87
C ASN A 248 8.30 9.53 2.65
N GLN A 249 7.70 8.75 1.76
CA GLN A 249 6.28 8.86 1.41
C GLN A 249 5.38 7.95 2.27
N TYR A 250 5.94 6.94 2.97
CA TYR A 250 5.22 6.00 3.81
C TYR A 250 5.24 6.45 5.27
N SER A 251 4.19 6.15 6.03
CA SER A 251 4.31 6.13 7.49
C SER A 251 5.00 4.82 7.93
N LYS A 252 5.64 4.81 9.10
CA LYS A 252 6.16 3.56 9.69
C LYS A 252 5.05 2.53 9.84
N LEU A 253 3.84 2.97 10.15
CA LEU A 253 2.65 2.13 10.24
C LEU A 253 2.31 1.48 8.89
N ASP A 254 2.38 2.20 7.77
CA ASP A 254 2.13 1.64 6.45
C ASP A 254 3.12 0.53 6.09
N LEU A 255 4.39 0.72 6.44
CA LEU A 255 5.43 -0.30 6.26
C LEU A 255 5.16 -1.53 7.12
N ALA A 256 4.79 -1.32 8.38
CA ALA A 256 4.45 -2.38 9.33
C ALA A 256 3.19 -3.17 8.88
N ILE A 257 2.16 -2.48 8.37
CA ILE A 257 0.96 -3.12 7.84
C ILE A 257 1.29 -3.98 6.61
N ASN A 258 2.12 -3.47 5.71
CA ASN A 258 2.58 -4.27 4.59
C ASN A 258 3.31 -5.54 5.09
N ALA A 259 4.26 -5.38 6.02
CA ALA A 259 5.00 -6.51 6.58
C ALA A 259 4.07 -7.53 7.30
N ALA A 260 3.06 -7.04 8.03
CA ALA A 260 2.04 -7.86 8.69
C ALA A 260 1.24 -8.71 7.70
N LEU A 261 0.79 -8.12 6.60
CA LEU A 261 0.05 -8.83 5.55
C LEU A 261 0.92 -9.92 4.90
N PHE A 262 2.16 -9.58 4.53
CA PHE A 262 3.08 -10.54 3.91
C PHE A 262 3.46 -11.68 4.88
N LEU A 263 3.65 -11.37 6.15
CA LEU A 263 3.94 -12.37 7.18
C LEU A 263 2.74 -13.31 7.38
N SER A 264 1.52 -12.75 7.41
CA SER A 264 0.28 -13.55 7.49
C SER A 264 0.12 -14.47 6.28
N ASP A 265 0.39 -13.98 5.07
CA ASP A 265 0.37 -14.78 3.85
C ASP A 265 1.43 -15.89 3.87
N ALA A 266 2.65 -15.57 4.31
CA ALA A 266 3.73 -16.56 4.43
C ALA A 266 3.38 -17.64 5.46
N ALA A 267 2.78 -17.29 6.59
CA ALA A 267 2.28 -18.22 7.58
C ALA A 267 1.21 -19.16 7.01
N CYS A 268 0.21 -18.59 6.33
CA CYS A 268 -0.86 -19.35 5.68
C CYS A 268 -0.31 -20.33 4.62
N TYR A 269 0.64 -19.88 3.79
CA TYR A 269 1.30 -20.72 2.80
C TYR A 269 2.02 -21.92 3.43
N ASN A 270 2.61 -21.72 4.62
CA ASN A 270 3.30 -22.76 5.39
C ASN A 270 2.36 -23.56 6.32
N LYS A 271 1.04 -23.50 6.10
CA LYS A 271 -0.01 -24.16 6.89
C LYS A 271 -0.06 -23.76 8.37
N ASP A 272 0.55 -22.63 8.75
CA ASP A 272 0.49 -22.06 10.10
C ASP A 272 -0.69 -21.10 10.26
N LYS A 273 -1.03 -20.76 11.49
CA LYS A 273 -2.15 -19.88 11.85
C LYS A 273 -1.64 -18.51 12.23
N SER A 274 -2.07 -17.48 11.52
CA SER A 274 -1.76 -16.09 11.85
C SER A 274 -2.89 -15.43 12.63
N GLY A 275 -2.56 -14.67 13.68
CA GLY A 275 -3.46 -13.81 14.43
C GLY A 275 -2.97 -12.37 14.42
N LEU A 276 -3.85 -11.42 14.71
CA LEU A 276 -3.55 -9.98 14.72
C LEU A 276 -3.99 -9.38 16.05
N LEU A 277 -3.16 -8.51 16.61
CA LEU A 277 -3.52 -7.62 17.69
C LEU A 277 -3.03 -6.22 17.35
N VAL A 278 -3.96 -5.28 17.24
CA VAL A 278 -3.69 -3.87 16.97
C VAL A 278 -3.93 -3.09 18.24
N PHE A 279 -2.97 -2.26 18.59
CA PHE A 279 -3.02 -1.52 19.86
C PHE A 279 -2.42 -0.12 19.77
N ASN A 280 -2.91 0.74 20.64
CA ASN A 280 -2.33 2.03 21.02
C ASN A 280 -2.44 2.19 22.54
N THR A 281 -3.22 3.15 23.05
CA THR A 281 -3.57 3.23 24.49
C THR A 281 -4.51 2.12 24.92
N LYS A 282 -5.18 1.47 23.98
CA LYS A 282 -6.12 0.36 24.15
C LYS A 282 -5.98 -0.65 23.00
N ILE A 283 -6.68 -1.76 23.11
CA ILE A 283 -6.77 -2.73 22.02
C ILE A 283 -7.83 -2.25 21.01
N ASP A 284 -7.38 -1.94 19.80
CA ASP A 284 -8.25 -1.48 18.71
C ASP A 284 -8.86 -2.66 17.93
N ALA A 285 -8.08 -3.73 17.72
CA ALA A 285 -8.55 -4.93 17.04
C ALA A 285 -7.82 -6.18 17.55
N PHE A 286 -8.54 -7.30 17.56
CA PHE A 286 -7.98 -8.61 17.87
C PHE A 286 -8.59 -9.68 16.96
N ILE A 287 -7.73 -10.41 16.25
CA ILE A 287 -8.10 -11.54 15.41
C ILE A 287 -7.36 -12.77 15.92
N LYS A 288 -8.13 -13.81 16.28
CA LYS A 288 -7.56 -15.10 16.74
C LYS A 288 -6.82 -15.80 15.59
N PRO A 289 -5.78 -16.58 15.90
CA PRO A 289 -5.03 -17.32 14.90
C PRO A 289 -5.92 -18.29 14.13
N ALA A 290 -5.96 -18.09 12.80
CA ALA A 290 -6.64 -18.98 11.87
C ALA A 290 -5.91 -19.01 10.51
N LYS A 291 -6.40 -19.81 9.57
CA LYS A 291 -5.85 -19.95 8.22
C LYS A 291 -6.96 -19.99 7.18
N GLY A 292 -6.59 -19.85 5.92
CA GLY A 292 -7.52 -19.91 4.78
C GLY A 292 -7.89 -18.52 4.24
N ASP A 293 -8.56 -18.54 3.08
CA ASP A 293 -8.83 -17.29 2.33
C ASP A 293 -9.78 -16.35 3.07
N PHE A 294 -10.75 -16.89 3.81
CA PHE A 294 -11.64 -16.05 4.63
C PHE A 294 -10.86 -15.28 5.70
N HIS A 295 -9.95 -15.97 6.39
CA HIS A 295 -9.11 -15.34 7.42
C HIS A 295 -8.16 -14.29 6.82
N ARG A 296 -7.57 -14.58 5.67
CA ARG A 296 -6.74 -13.63 4.92
C ARG A 296 -7.51 -12.36 4.55
N ASN A 297 -8.74 -12.51 4.06
CA ASN A 297 -9.59 -11.36 3.73
C ASN A 297 -9.96 -10.56 5.00
N LEU A 298 -10.25 -11.22 6.11
CA LEU A 298 -10.50 -10.57 7.39
C LEU A 298 -9.29 -9.76 7.87
N MET A 299 -8.09 -10.33 7.78
CA MET A 299 -6.83 -9.62 8.09
C MET A 299 -6.66 -8.39 7.20
N LEU A 300 -6.87 -8.53 5.89
CA LEU A 300 -6.73 -7.44 4.93
C LEU A 300 -7.73 -6.31 5.23
N GLU A 301 -9.00 -6.63 5.43
CA GLU A 301 -10.04 -5.63 5.73
C GLU A 301 -9.80 -4.94 7.09
N THR A 302 -9.35 -5.67 8.10
CA THR A 302 -9.01 -5.07 9.38
C THR A 302 -7.83 -4.11 9.24
N LEU A 303 -6.74 -4.54 8.59
CA LEU A 303 -5.54 -3.73 8.40
C LEU A 303 -5.75 -2.51 7.49
N TYR A 304 -6.69 -2.61 6.57
CA TYR A 304 -7.09 -1.52 5.70
C TYR A 304 -7.65 -0.30 6.47
N HIS A 305 -8.47 -0.54 7.52
CA HIS A 305 -9.13 0.51 8.30
C HIS A 305 -8.22 1.13 9.38
N ILE A 306 -7.05 0.56 9.65
CA ILE A 306 -6.20 1.03 10.74
C ILE A 306 -5.54 2.36 10.38
N GLU A 307 -5.72 3.34 11.25
CA GLU A 307 -5.05 4.63 11.18
C GLU A 307 -4.10 4.82 12.37
N GLY A 308 -3.03 5.56 12.13
CA GLY A 308 -2.10 5.94 13.21
C GLY A 308 -2.71 7.00 14.12
N THR A 309 -2.46 6.89 15.42
CA THR A 309 -2.92 7.83 16.41
C THR A 309 -1.78 8.72 16.91
N ARG A 310 -2.11 9.83 17.58
CA ARG A 310 -1.14 10.68 18.26
C ARG A 310 -0.92 10.28 19.72
N MET A 311 -1.55 9.21 20.15
CA MET A 311 -1.47 8.71 21.53
C MET A 311 -0.21 7.87 21.74
N THR A 312 0.25 7.77 22.98
CA THR A 312 1.32 6.87 23.36
C THR A 312 0.79 5.45 23.52
N SER A 313 1.54 4.46 23.06
CA SER A 313 1.10 3.07 23.10
C SER A 313 1.28 2.42 24.46
N SER A 314 0.31 1.62 24.88
CA SER A 314 0.35 0.82 26.09
C SER A 314 0.75 -0.62 25.74
N TYR A 315 2.05 -0.88 25.72
CA TYR A 315 2.60 -2.22 25.46
C TYR A 315 2.21 -3.22 26.55
N GLU A 316 2.14 -2.75 27.80
CA GLU A 316 1.78 -3.58 28.94
C GLU A 316 0.37 -4.16 28.76
N GLU A 317 -0.60 -3.32 28.39
CA GLU A 317 -1.97 -3.75 28.12
C GLU A 317 -2.05 -4.74 26.96
N ALA A 318 -1.35 -4.46 25.86
CA ALA A 318 -1.32 -5.34 24.68
C ALA A 318 -0.76 -6.74 25.01
N LEU A 319 0.39 -6.79 25.68
CA LEU A 319 1.04 -8.06 26.04
C LEU A 319 0.27 -8.83 27.12
N PHE A 320 -0.34 -8.11 28.09
CA PHE A 320 -1.19 -8.73 29.10
C PHE A 320 -2.48 -9.30 28.49
N TYR A 321 -3.12 -8.55 27.58
CA TYR A 321 -4.29 -9.04 26.85
C TYR A 321 -3.93 -10.31 26.05
N LEU A 322 -2.85 -10.29 25.30
CA LEU A 322 -2.40 -11.45 24.52
C LEU A 322 -2.12 -12.66 25.42
N SER A 323 -1.48 -12.46 26.57
CA SER A 323 -1.17 -13.54 27.52
C SER A 323 -2.42 -14.23 28.11
N LYS A 324 -3.54 -13.51 28.16
CA LYS A 324 -4.85 -14.06 28.54
C LYS A 324 -5.47 -14.90 27.43
N GLN A 325 -5.35 -14.42 26.18
CA GLN A 325 -5.98 -15.04 25.02
C GLN A 325 -5.21 -16.29 24.53
N GLU A 326 -3.86 -16.27 24.59
CA GLU A 326 -3.04 -17.34 24.07
C GLU A 326 -2.32 -18.09 25.19
N LYS A 327 -2.51 -19.41 25.23
CA LYS A 327 -1.88 -20.30 26.21
C LYS A 327 -0.83 -21.20 25.57
N LYS A 328 -0.91 -21.41 24.26
CA LYS A 328 0.07 -22.22 23.52
C LYS A 328 1.32 -21.40 23.26
N ARG A 329 2.47 -22.08 23.23
CA ARG A 329 3.72 -21.44 22.80
C ARG A 329 3.57 -20.95 21.36
N SER A 330 3.83 -19.67 21.12
CA SER A 330 3.54 -19.01 19.85
C SER A 330 4.69 -18.07 19.50
N LEU A 331 4.80 -17.73 18.21
CA LEU A 331 5.65 -16.65 17.74
C LEU A 331 4.88 -15.33 17.85
N ILE A 332 5.49 -14.34 18.45
CA ILE A 332 4.96 -12.97 18.55
C ILE A 332 5.88 -12.07 17.74
N CYS A 333 5.35 -11.53 16.65
CA CYS A 333 6.01 -10.55 15.80
C CYS A 333 5.41 -9.16 16.08
N MET A 334 6.11 -8.32 16.82
CA MET A 334 5.67 -6.97 17.17
C MET A 334 6.32 -5.95 16.23
N PHE A 335 5.49 -5.17 15.54
CA PHE A 335 5.91 -4.05 14.72
C PHE A 335 5.65 -2.76 15.50
N THR A 336 6.71 -2.08 15.90
CA THR A 336 6.64 -0.87 16.71
C THR A 336 7.86 0.02 16.50
N ASP A 337 7.87 1.17 17.14
CA ASP A 337 9.04 2.00 17.26
C ASP A 337 9.13 2.58 18.68
N ILE A 338 10.23 2.30 19.35
CA ILE A 338 10.51 2.69 20.73
C ILE A 338 11.57 3.78 20.69
N ASP A 339 11.21 4.97 21.14
CA ASP A 339 12.07 6.16 21.05
C ASP A 339 12.93 6.37 22.29
N THR A 340 12.55 5.85 23.47
CA THR A 340 13.19 6.15 24.75
C THR A 340 13.49 4.91 25.59
N LEU A 341 14.56 4.94 26.40
CA LEU A 341 14.88 3.89 27.37
C LEU A 341 13.80 3.77 28.44
N GLN A 342 13.12 4.86 28.77
CA GLN A 342 12.00 4.84 29.73
C GLN A 342 10.85 3.96 29.24
N GLU A 343 10.53 3.99 27.96
CA GLU A 343 9.53 3.09 27.35
C GLU A 343 9.95 1.63 27.49
N VAL A 344 11.24 1.29 27.33
CA VAL A 344 11.75 -0.06 27.56
C VAL A 344 11.53 -0.50 29.01
N ASP A 345 11.71 0.39 29.97
CA ASP A 345 11.50 0.07 31.39
C ASP A 345 10.01 -0.14 31.72
N TYR A 346 9.11 0.61 31.11
CA TYR A 346 7.66 0.38 31.24
C TYR A 346 7.22 -0.98 30.70
N ILE A 347 7.78 -1.40 29.56
CA ILE A 347 7.43 -2.68 28.94
C ILE A 347 8.08 -3.86 29.68
N ARG A 348 9.11 -3.63 30.48
CA ARG A 348 9.99 -4.66 31.06
C ARG A 348 9.23 -5.82 31.69
N LYS A 349 8.33 -5.55 32.62
CA LYS A 349 7.59 -6.60 33.35
C LYS A 349 6.74 -7.46 32.43
N ALA A 350 6.09 -6.85 31.46
CA ALA A 350 5.25 -7.55 30.50
C ALA A 350 6.10 -8.41 29.54
N LEU A 351 7.26 -7.91 29.09
CA LEU A 351 8.19 -8.69 28.27
C LEU A 351 8.76 -9.88 29.02
N GLU A 352 9.23 -9.72 30.25
CA GLU A 352 9.76 -10.81 31.07
C GLU A 352 8.75 -11.95 31.28
N TYR A 353 7.48 -11.64 31.34
CA TYR A 353 6.41 -12.64 31.46
C TYR A 353 6.16 -13.35 30.12
N ILE A 354 6.07 -12.60 29.03
CA ILE A 354 5.67 -13.15 27.73
C ILE A 354 6.79 -13.98 27.09
N VAL A 355 8.07 -13.57 27.25
CA VAL A 355 9.25 -14.27 26.70
C VAL A 355 9.44 -15.67 27.33
N LYS A 356 8.98 -15.89 28.55
CA LYS A 356 9.03 -17.23 29.18
C LYS A 356 8.13 -18.25 28.48
N LYS A 357 7.06 -17.80 27.83
CA LYS A 357 6.06 -18.66 27.19
C LYS A 357 6.14 -18.67 25.68
N HIS A 358 6.46 -17.53 25.08
CA HIS A 358 6.39 -17.29 23.65
C HIS A 358 7.76 -16.86 23.12
N TYR A 359 7.96 -17.01 21.84
CA TYR A 359 9.13 -16.45 21.16
C TYR A 359 8.76 -15.05 20.67
N VAL A 360 9.48 -14.03 21.12
CA VAL A 360 9.16 -12.62 20.82
C VAL A 360 10.20 -12.01 19.90
N VAL A 361 9.73 -11.44 18.80
CA VAL A 361 10.53 -10.67 17.84
C VAL A 361 9.94 -9.28 17.74
N ILE A 362 10.76 -8.26 17.92
CA ILE A 362 10.38 -6.86 17.74
C ILE A 362 11.06 -6.33 16.49
N PHE A 363 10.27 -5.82 15.56
CA PHE A 363 10.72 -5.15 14.35
C PHE A 363 10.62 -3.64 14.55
N LEU A 364 11.76 -2.97 14.48
CA LEU A 364 11.90 -1.52 14.61
C LEU A 364 12.22 -0.90 13.25
N VAL A 365 11.44 0.08 12.83
CA VAL A 365 11.67 0.76 11.55
C VAL A 365 12.71 1.86 11.73
N LYS A 366 13.79 1.82 10.95
CA LYS A 366 14.83 2.86 10.95
C LYS A 366 14.29 4.20 10.47
N ASN A 367 14.91 5.26 10.94
CA ASN A 367 14.68 6.60 10.45
C ASN A 367 15.76 6.95 9.41
N GLU A 368 15.45 6.76 8.13
CA GLU A 368 16.37 7.03 7.00
C GLU A 368 16.91 8.49 7.01
N LYS A 369 16.10 9.44 7.49
CA LYS A 369 16.53 10.84 7.60
C LYS A 369 17.71 11.04 8.53
N LEU A 370 17.85 10.23 9.58
CA LEU A 370 19.00 10.29 10.47
C LEU A 370 20.27 9.86 9.75
N GLU A 371 20.18 8.83 8.89
CA GLU A 371 21.30 8.39 8.06
C GLU A 371 21.72 9.46 7.05
N GLU A 372 20.74 10.06 6.34
CA GLU A 372 20.99 11.15 5.41
C GLU A 372 21.71 12.34 6.10
N VAL A 373 21.24 12.74 7.29
CA VAL A 373 21.85 13.83 8.07
C VAL A 373 23.29 13.50 8.46
N LYS A 374 23.60 12.25 8.83
CA LYS A 374 24.98 11.84 9.16
C LYS A 374 25.93 11.91 7.97
N LEU A 375 25.44 11.62 6.77
CA LEU A 375 26.21 11.65 5.52
C LEU A 375 26.40 13.08 4.97
N THR A 376 25.56 14.04 5.37
CA THR A 376 25.62 15.42 4.89
C THR A 376 26.93 16.11 5.33
N ARG A 377 27.54 16.89 4.43
CA ARG A 377 28.69 17.71 4.76
C ARG A 377 28.32 18.84 5.72
N VAL A 378 29.17 19.10 6.69
CA VAL A 378 28.97 20.18 7.66
C VAL A 378 29.48 21.51 7.04
N ASN A 379 28.56 22.39 6.68
CA ASN A 379 28.87 23.70 6.10
C ASN A 379 28.60 24.86 7.08
N SER A 380 27.87 24.58 8.17
CA SER A 380 27.51 25.60 9.17
C SER A 380 27.53 25.03 10.58
N ARG A 381 27.56 25.92 11.59
CA ARG A 381 27.43 25.53 13.01
C ARG A 381 26.11 24.79 13.26
N LYS A 382 25.05 25.18 12.57
CA LYS A 382 23.73 24.50 12.67
C LYS A 382 23.83 23.07 12.16
N ASP A 383 24.51 22.81 11.05
CA ASP A 383 24.69 21.48 10.49
C ASP A 383 25.48 20.57 11.45
N ALA A 384 26.55 21.13 12.07
CA ALA A 384 27.31 20.42 13.08
C ALA A 384 26.45 19.99 14.28
N PHE A 385 25.58 20.89 14.75
CA PHE A 385 24.68 20.62 15.86
C PHE A 385 23.62 19.56 15.50
N VAL A 386 23.01 19.70 14.33
CA VAL A 386 22.01 18.71 13.83
C VAL A 386 22.65 17.33 13.65
N LYS A 387 23.87 17.27 13.12
CA LYS A 387 24.64 16.04 12.98
C LYS A 387 24.98 15.41 14.35
N GLY A 388 25.36 16.22 15.32
CA GLY A 388 25.61 15.77 16.70
C GLY A 388 24.37 15.16 17.35
N ILE A 389 23.19 15.77 17.15
CA ILE A 389 21.91 15.20 17.61
C ILE A 389 21.63 13.86 16.92
N ALA A 390 21.85 13.73 15.60
CA ALA A 390 21.62 12.51 14.88
C ALA A 390 22.48 11.35 15.42
N TYR A 391 23.76 11.58 15.73
CA TYR A 391 24.61 10.58 16.38
C TYR A 391 24.13 10.21 17.78
N LYS A 392 23.69 11.19 18.58
CA LYS A 392 23.13 10.91 19.90
C LYS A 392 21.89 10.04 19.83
N MET A 393 20.96 10.35 18.93
CA MET A 393 19.74 9.53 18.71
C MET A 393 20.09 8.10 18.29
N GLU A 394 21.12 7.92 17.46
CA GLU A 394 21.57 6.58 17.07
C GLU A 394 22.12 5.78 18.26
N GLU A 395 22.94 6.41 19.12
CA GLU A 395 23.48 5.75 20.32
C GLU A 395 22.35 5.39 21.32
N GLU A 396 21.37 6.27 21.50
CA GLU A 396 20.18 5.96 22.31
C GLU A 396 19.42 4.76 21.73
N ARG A 397 19.25 4.71 20.39
CA ARG A 397 18.63 3.59 19.71
C ARG A 397 19.36 2.27 19.91
N LYS A 398 20.69 2.27 19.75
CA LYS A 398 21.53 1.11 20.02
C LYS A 398 21.38 0.62 21.49
N SER A 399 21.27 1.57 22.41
CA SER A 399 21.07 1.27 23.83
C SER A 399 19.69 0.63 24.09
N ILE A 400 18.65 1.10 23.43
CA ILE A 400 17.29 0.51 23.47
C ILE A 400 17.33 -0.94 22.96
N ILE A 401 17.95 -1.18 21.80
CA ILE A 401 18.06 -2.51 21.21
C ILE A 401 18.79 -3.47 22.14
N ARG A 402 19.93 -3.04 22.70
CA ARG A 402 20.70 -3.86 23.67
C ARG A 402 19.86 -4.18 24.92
N ALA A 403 19.15 -3.19 25.45
CA ALA A 403 18.28 -3.37 26.61
C ALA A 403 17.15 -4.37 26.38
N LEU A 404 16.57 -4.42 25.18
CA LEU A 404 15.56 -5.40 24.78
C LEU A 404 16.18 -6.78 24.61
N GLN A 405 17.33 -6.90 23.96
CA GLN A 405 18.04 -8.16 23.72
C GLN A 405 18.49 -8.82 25.03
N GLN A 406 18.96 -8.07 26.00
CA GLN A 406 19.32 -8.57 27.34
C GLN A 406 18.14 -9.22 28.08
N ARG A 407 16.90 -8.90 27.68
CA ARG A 407 15.66 -9.48 28.23
C ARG A 407 15.16 -10.70 27.45
N GLY A 408 15.96 -11.22 26.52
CA GLY A 408 15.60 -12.39 25.71
C GLY A 408 14.66 -12.08 24.54
N VAL A 409 14.49 -10.81 24.18
CA VAL A 409 13.71 -10.39 23.01
C VAL A 409 14.62 -10.31 21.80
N ASN A 410 14.25 -10.95 20.70
CA ASN A 410 14.94 -10.75 19.44
C ASN A 410 14.47 -9.42 18.81
N CYS A 411 15.39 -8.44 18.76
CA CYS A 411 15.09 -7.11 18.23
C CYS A 411 15.80 -6.92 16.90
N ILE A 412 15.06 -6.62 15.86
CA ILE A 412 15.53 -6.48 14.47
C ILE A 412 15.22 -5.09 13.97
N GLU A 413 16.25 -4.37 13.62
CA GLU A 413 16.12 -3.08 12.97
C GLU A 413 15.97 -3.26 11.45
N CYS A 414 14.97 -2.60 10.87
CA CYS A 414 14.56 -2.76 9.49
C CYS A 414 14.57 -1.43 8.74
N ASP A 415 15.12 -1.46 7.53
CA ASP A 415 14.94 -0.39 6.57
C ASP A 415 13.60 -0.57 5.84
N ARG A 416 13.13 0.48 5.16
CA ARG A 416 11.88 0.45 4.40
C ARG A 416 11.82 -0.70 3.40
N GLU A 417 12.93 -1.00 2.75
CA GLU A 417 13.00 -1.97 1.66
C GLU A 417 13.08 -3.41 2.15
N ASP A 418 13.58 -3.63 3.37
CA ASP A 418 13.89 -4.97 3.88
C ASP A 418 12.97 -5.48 5.00
N ILE A 419 12.09 -4.63 5.56
CA ILE A 419 11.21 -5.00 6.67
C ILE A 419 10.38 -6.27 6.39
N ILE A 420 9.82 -6.38 5.18
CA ILE A 420 9.04 -7.54 4.77
C ILE A 420 9.92 -8.78 4.71
N TYR A 421 11.08 -8.65 4.06
CA TYR A 421 12.04 -9.74 3.91
C TYR A 421 12.56 -10.22 5.27
N LYS A 422 12.95 -9.30 6.15
CA LYS A 422 13.42 -9.63 7.51
C LYS A 422 12.34 -10.32 8.35
N ALA A 423 11.08 -9.85 8.25
CA ALA A 423 9.96 -10.45 8.98
C ALA A 423 9.72 -11.89 8.53
N ILE A 424 9.67 -12.14 7.23
CA ILE A 424 9.47 -13.50 6.68
C ILE A 424 10.66 -14.40 6.99
N ASN A 425 11.88 -13.91 6.82
CA ASN A 425 13.08 -14.71 7.10
C ASN A 425 13.19 -15.11 8.57
N GLU A 426 12.90 -14.19 9.47
CA GLU A 426 12.96 -14.51 10.90
C GLU A 426 11.88 -15.52 11.30
N TYR A 427 10.66 -15.38 10.76
CA TYR A 427 9.62 -16.39 10.89
C TYR A 427 10.11 -17.76 10.40
N MET A 428 10.65 -17.85 9.17
CA MET A 428 11.14 -19.11 8.60
C MET A 428 12.30 -19.70 9.41
N LYS A 429 13.20 -18.88 9.90
CA LYS A 429 14.33 -19.28 10.73
C LYS A 429 13.87 -19.87 12.07
N ILE A 430 12.87 -19.25 12.71
CA ILE A 430 12.30 -19.71 13.98
C ILE A 430 11.53 -21.02 13.77
N LYS A 431 10.72 -21.10 12.71
CA LYS A 431 10.01 -22.32 12.32
C LYS A 431 10.97 -23.49 12.09
N ASN A 432 12.05 -23.26 11.33
CA ASN A 432 13.04 -24.29 11.01
C ASN A 432 13.87 -24.74 12.24
N ARG A 433 13.93 -23.93 13.29
CA ARG A 433 14.59 -24.26 14.56
C ARG A 433 13.69 -24.98 15.55
N GLU A 434 12.42 -25.19 15.19
CA GLU A 434 11.40 -25.75 16.09
C GLU A 434 11.31 -25.01 17.44
N ALA A 435 11.55 -23.68 17.40
CA ALA A 435 11.56 -22.85 18.60
C ALA A 435 10.15 -22.49 19.11
N ILE A 436 9.12 -22.82 18.34
CA ILE A 436 7.68 -22.58 18.62
C ILE A 436 6.88 -23.86 18.49
#